data_7bd9ad98e0efd900641f5248ff2f53ee
#
_entry.id   7bd9ad98e0efd900641f5248ff2f53ee
#
_cell.length_a   1.000
_cell.length_b   1.000
_cell.length_c   1.000
_cell.angle_alpha   90.00
_cell.angle_beta   90.00
_cell.angle_gamma   90.00
#
_symmetry.space_group_name_H-M   'P 1'
#
loop_
_entity.id
_entity.type
_entity.pdbx_description
1 polymer ?
#
loop_
_entity_poly.entity_id
_entity_poly.type
_entity_poly.pdbx_seq_one_letter_code
_entity_poly.pdbx_strand_id
1 'polypeptide(L)'
;LIGHTQPRRIAARSVASRVAEELGTPLGALVGYQVRFEDQSDANTLIKLMTDGILLAETQNDRYLERYDTIIVDEAHERSLNIDFLLGYLKTLLPRRPDLKVIITSATIDLERFSKHFDDAPIVEVSGRTFPVETWYRPLILEQDEEGNRVEDDLTVDQAILATLDEIAAYERSERRSPGDVLVFLPGEREIRDAADMLRKAQLKHTEILPLYARLSPAEQQRIFQSHPGRRVVLATNVAETSLTVPGIRYVIDSGTARISRYSYRAKVQRLPIEAISQASANQRKGRCGRVEPGICIRLYSEEDFNGRPAFTDPEILRTNLAAV
;
A
#
# COMPACT_ATOMS: atom_id res chain seq x y z
N LEU A 1 17.32 7.79 20.59
CA LEU A 1 16.91 6.87 19.52
C LEU A 1 15.52 7.23 19.01
N ILE A 2 15.38 7.35 17.70
CA ILE A 2 14.09 7.52 17.02
C ILE A 2 13.62 6.14 16.56
N GLY A 3 12.43 5.73 17.02
CA GLY A 3 11.74 4.53 16.54
C GLY A 3 10.70 4.92 15.49
N HIS A 4 10.73 4.26 14.34
CA HIS A 4 9.79 4.52 13.26
C HIS A 4 9.13 3.22 12.83
N THR A 5 7.85 3.06 13.10
CA THR A 5 7.13 1.84 12.74
C THR A 5 6.52 1.93 11.36
N GLN A 6 6.46 0.77 10.73
CA GLN A 6 5.83 0.55 9.42
C GLN A 6 4.90 -0.67 9.51
N PRO A 7 3.76 -0.68 8.83
CA PRO A 7 2.85 -1.82 8.90
C PRO A 7 3.39 -3.08 8.21
N ARG A 8 4.41 -2.94 7.35
CA ARG A 8 4.94 -4.05 6.54
C ARG A 8 6.46 -4.09 6.53
N ARG A 9 7.02 -5.32 6.55
CA ARG A 9 8.48 -5.56 6.53
C ARG A 9 9.19 -4.90 5.36
N ILE A 10 8.58 -4.98 4.17
CA ILE A 10 9.14 -4.38 2.96
C ILE A 10 9.25 -2.86 3.09
N ALA A 11 8.24 -2.19 3.66
CA ALA A 11 8.27 -0.76 3.90
C ALA A 11 9.36 -0.37 4.89
N ALA A 12 9.49 -1.09 6.01
CA ALA A 12 10.54 -0.83 7.00
C ALA A 12 11.93 -0.87 6.37
N ARG A 13 12.23 -1.89 5.55
CA ARG A 13 13.50 -1.98 4.84
C ARG A 13 13.70 -0.85 3.82
N SER A 14 12.71 -0.61 2.96
CA SER A 14 12.83 0.37 1.88
C SER A 14 13.02 1.78 2.42
N VAL A 15 12.26 2.15 3.45
CA VAL A 15 12.38 3.45 4.10
C VAL A 15 13.73 3.57 4.81
N ALA A 16 14.18 2.53 5.52
CA ALA A 16 15.49 2.52 6.17
C ALA A 16 16.63 2.70 5.14
N SER A 17 16.59 1.95 4.03
CA SER A 17 17.59 2.08 2.97
C SER A 17 17.60 3.49 2.39
N ARG A 18 16.44 4.07 2.15
CA ARG A 18 16.32 5.42 1.60
C ARG A 18 16.84 6.49 2.55
N VAL A 19 16.48 6.41 3.83
CA VAL A 19 16.97 7.35 4.86
C VAL A 19 18.49 7.22 5.03
N ALA A 20 19.04 6.01 5.03
CA ALA A 20 20.47 5.78 5.09
C ALA A 20 21.19 6.40 3.88
N GLU A 21 20.67 6.21 2.68
CA GLU A 21 21.19 6.81 1.45
C GLU A 21 21.20 8.35 1.52
N GLU A 22 20.11 8.96 1.95
CA GLU A 22 19.98 10.42 2.10
C GLU A 22 20.93 11.00 3.15
N LEU A 23 21.21 10.25 4.21
CA LEU A 23 22.18 10.64 5.25
C LEU A 23 23.61 10.26 4.91
N GLY A 24 23.86 9.62 3.78
CA GLY A 24 25.19 9.18 3.37
C GLY A 24 25.85 8.19 4.31
N THR A 25 25.06 7.33 4.97
CA THR A 25 25.51 6.32 5.92
C THR A 25 25.20 4.90 5.45
N PRO A 26 26.02 3.91 5.75
CA PRO A 26 25.68 2.52 5.51
C PRO A 26 24.44 2.11 6.30
N LEU A 27 23.56 1.30 5.67
CA LEU A 27 22.44 0.69 6.37
C LEU A 27 22.96 -0.27 7.46
N GLY A 28 22.38 -0.19 8.66
CA GLY A 28 22.83 -0.91 9.84
C GLY A 28 23.75 -0.11 10.77
N ALA A 29 24.20 1.09 10.34
CA ALA A 29 24.96 2.02 11.17
C ALA A 29 24.03 3.04 11.86
N LEU A 30 24.08 4.33 11.48
CA LEU A 30 23.19 5.35 12.05
C LEU A 30 21.72 5.08 11.80
N VAL A 31 21.39 4.48 10.67
CA VAL A 31 20.04 4.04 10.31
C VAL A 31 20.03 2.53 10.23
N GLY A 32 19.19 1.92 11.04
CA GLY A 32 18.99 0.48 11.03
C GLY A 32 17.51 0.12 10.88
N TYR A 33 17.24 -1.18 10.72
CA TYR A 33 15.86 -1.67 10.75
C TYR A 33 15.78 -3.03 11.45
N GLN A 34 14.62 -3.31 11.99
CA GLN A 34 14.30 -4.61 12.57
C GLN A 34 12.93 -5.08 12.10
N VAL A 35 12.91 -6.27 11.53
CA VAL A 35 11.69 -6.98 11.16
C VAL A 35 11.77 -8.41 11.69
N ARG A 36 10.67 -9.16 11.62
CA ARG A 36 10.66 -10.55 12.11
C ARG A 36 11.78 -11.36 11.47
N PHE A 37 12.64 -11.94 12.29
CA PHE A 37 13.82 -12.76 11.92
C PHE A 37 14.99 -12.00 11.28
N GLU A 38 14.99 -10.69 11.27
CA GLU A 38 16.08 -9.90 10.72
C GLU A 38 16.25 -8.60 11.49
N ASP A 39 17.47 -8.37 11.97
CA ASP A 39 17.87 -7.16 12.67
C ASP A 39 19.17 -6.62 12.05
N GLN A 40 19.07 -5.42 11.49
CA GLN A 40 20.16 -4.66 10.89
C GLN A 40 20.31 -3.34 11.66
N SER A 41 20.50 -3.44 12.96
CA SER A 41 20.76 -2.30 13.84
C SER A 41 21.87 -2.64 14.83
N ASP A 42 22.53 -1.61 15.35
CA ASP A 42 23.59 -1.76 16.35
C ASP A 42 23.43 -0.73 17.50
N ALA A 43 24.41 -0.70 18.41
CA ALA A 43 24.41 0.22 19.53
C ALA A 43 24.52 1.71 19.13
N ASN A 44 24.98 2.02 17.91
CA ASN A 44 25.15 3.37 17.38
C ASN A 44 23.96 3.82 16.54
N THR A 45 22.97 2.96 16.33
CA THR A 45 21.77 3.28 15.57
C THR A 45 20.99 4.39 16.24
N LEU A 46 20.76 5.48 15.52
CA LEU A 46 19.99 6.66 15.97
C LEU A 46 18.56 6.67 15.42
N ILE A 47 18.35 6.05 14.26
CA ILE A 47 17.04 5.91 13.59
C ILE A 47 16.83 4.43 13.33
N LYS A 48 15.84 3.84 14.00
CA LYS A 48 15.48 2.43 13.88
C LYS A 48 14.10 2.29 13.24
N LEU A 49 14.06 1.78 12.01
CA LEU A 49 12.83 1.40 11.34
C LEU A 49 12.44 -0.01 11.80
N MET A 50 11.14 -0.25 11.99
CA MET A 50 10.67 -1.57 12.43
C MET A 50 9.21 -1.77 12.05
N THR A 51 8.75 -3.00 12.08
CA THR A 51 7.31 -3.24 11.98
C THR A 51 6.61 -2.93 13.31
N ASP A 52 5.33 -2.57 13.23
CA ASP A 52 4.49 -2.29 14.42
C ASP A 52 4.57 -3.41 15.45
N GLY A 53 4.55 -4.67 14.99
CA GLY A 53 4.67 -5.84 15.87
C GLY A 53 6.02 -5.96 16.58
N ILE A 54 7.10 -5.46 16.01
CA ILE A 54 8.42 -5.43 16.70
C ILE A 54 8.38 -4.44 17.85
N LEU A 55 7.85 -3.22 17.66
CA LEU A 55 7.74 -2.26 18.75
C LEU A 55 6.81 -2.77 19.87
N LEU A 56 5.70 -3.42 19.52
CA LEU A 56 4.83 -4.08 20.51
C LEU A 56 5.59 -5.17 21.28
N ALA A 57 6.39 -5.99 20.60
CA ALA A 57 7.21 -7.00 21.29
C ALA A 57 8.24 -6.37 22.24
N GLU A 58 8.83 -5.25 21.90
CA GLU A 58 9.76 -4.52 22.76
C GLU A 58 9.11 -4.06 24.06
N THR A 59 7.82 -3.72 24.07
CA THR A 59 7.10 -3.32 25.29
C THR A 59 7.04 -4.43 26.34
N GLN A 60 7.26 -5.69 25.97
CA GLN A 60 7.30 -6.81 26.89
C GLN A 60 8.54 -6.73 27.82
N ASN A 61 9.67 -6.23 27.31
CA ASN A 61 10.94 -6.14 28.02
C ASN A 61 11.25 -4.71 28.47
N ASP A 62 10.79 -3.71 27.73
CA ASP A 62 10.94 -2.29 28.04
C ASP A 62 9.56 -1.62 28.09
N ARG A 63 8.90 -1.76 29.21
CA ARG A 63 7.52 -1.30 29.45
C ARG A 63 7.34 0.20 29.24
N TYR A 64 8.39 0.99 29.42
CA TYR A 64 8.33 2.44 29.29
C TYR A 64 8.97 2.93 27.98
N LEU A 65 9.46 2.03 27.13
CA LEU A 65 10.16 2.35 25.89
C LEU A 65 11.28 3.36 26.12
N GLU A 66 12.06 3.15 27.20
CA GLU A 66 13.08 4.10 27.70
C GLU A 66 14.18 4.37 26.68
N ARG A 67 14.41 3.43 25.77
CA ARG A 67 15.41 3.58 24.70
C ARG A 67 15.05 4.65 23.67
N TYR A 68 13.78 5.09 23.60
CA TYR A 68 13.29 5.99 22.58
C TYR A 68 13.03 7.40 23.12
N ASP A 69 13.48 8.40 22.38
CA ASP A 69 13.13 9.80 22.56
C ASP A 69 11.88 10.18 21.76
N THR A 70 11.75 9.55 20.61
CA THR A 70 10.68 9.82 19.63
C THR A 70 10.20 8.52 19.02
N ILE A 71 8.92 8.35 18.92
CA ILE A 71 8.27 7.24 18.22
C ILE A 71 7.39 7.81 17.12
N ILE A 72 7.60 7.29 15.90
CA ILE A 72 6.78 7.61 14.73
C ILE A 72 5.96 6.37 14.39
N VAL A 73 4.64 6.47 14.41
CA VAL A 73 3.73 5.43 13.93
C VAL A 73 3.24 5.85 12.55
N ASP A 74 3.79 5.21 11.52
CA ASP A 74 3.49 5.56 10.14
C ASP A 74 2.32 4.74 9.58
N GLU A 75 1.61 5.33 8.62
CA GLU A 75 0.46 4.71 7.94
C GLU A 75 -0.65 4.28 8.94
N ALA A 76 -0.89 5.07 9.98
CA ALA A 76 -1.84 4.73 11.05
C ALA A 76 -3.27 4.50 10.53
N HIS A 77 -3.62 5.08 9.38
CA HIS A 77 -4.92 4.87 8.72
C HIS A 77 -5.14 3.42 8.26
N GLU A 78 -4.10 2.59 8.14
CA GLU A 78 -4.25 1.16 7.83
C GLU A 78 -5.01 0.40 8.93
N ARG A 79 -5.03 0.93 10.16
CA ARG A 79 -5.78 0.38 11.28
C ARG A 79 -5.60 -1.13 11.44
N SER A 80 -4.36 -1.61 11.26
CA SER A 80 -4.01 -2.98 11.63
C SER A 80 -4.18 -3.20 13.13
N LEU A 81 -4.33 -4.44 13.53
CA LEU A 81 -4.45 -4.79 14.95
C LEU A 81 -3.27 -4.24 15.77
N ASN A 82 -2.05 -4.40 15.26
CA ASN A 82 -0.84 -3.90 15.92
C ASN A 82 -0.85 -2.37 16.06
N ILE A 83 -1.27 -1.64 15.03
CA ILE A 83 -1.38 -0.16 15.07
C ILE A 83 -2.37 0.24 16.18
N ASP A 84 -3.56 -0.35 16.22
CA ASP A 84 -4.56 -0.01 17.22
C ASP A 84 -4.10 -0.30 18.65
N PHE A 85 -3.38 -1.41 18.87
CA PHE A 85 -2.75 -1.69 20.16
C PHE A 85 -1.66 -0.70 20.52
N LEU A 86 -0.79 -0.33 19.56
CA LEU A 86 0.24 0.68 19.78
C LEU A 86 -0.35 2.04 20.14
N LEU A 87 -1.38 2.48 19.44
CA LEU A 87 -2.05 3.76 19.73
C LEU A 87 -2.64 3.77 21.14
N GLY A 88 -3.29 2.68 21.56
CA GLY A 88 -3.80 2.52 22.92
C GLY A 88 -2.67 2.49 23.97
N TYR A 89 -1.59 1.77 23.69
CA TYR A 89 -0.43 1.67 24.56
C TYR A 89 0.26 3.03 24.74
N LEU A 90 0.53 3.73 23.63
CA LEU A 90 1.16 5.06 23.66
C LEU A 90 0.31 6.08 24.40
N LYS A 91 -1.03 6.04 24.26
CA LYS A 91 -1.95 6.88 25.03
C LYS A 91 -1.77 6.71 26.54
N THR A 92 -1.60 5.47 27.00
CA THR A 92 -1.38 5.18 28.44
C THR A 92 0.04 5.48 28.89
N LEU A 93 1.02 5.45 27.99
CA LEU A 93 2.42 5.68 28.28
C LEU A 93 2.78 7.16 28.41
N LEU A 94 2.23 8.02 27.54
CA LEU A 94 2.58 9.45 27.45
C LEU A 94 2.50 10.21 28.78
N PRO A 95 1.46 10.03 29.64
CA PRO A 95 1.43 10.68 30.96
C PRO A 95 2.59 10.28 31.88
N ARG A 96 3.20 9.11 31.66
CA ARG A 96 4.32 8.57 32.43
C ARG A 96 5.69 8.88 31.81
N ARG A 97 5.69 9.28 30.55
CA ARG A 97 6.86 9.65 29.76
C ARG A 97 6.64 11.02 29.09
N PRO A 98 6.60 12.12 29.87
CA PRO A 98 6.36 13.47 29.33
C PRO A 98 7.48 13.96 28.40
N ASP A 99 8.65 13.30 28.45
CA ASP A 99 9.81 13.53 27.57
C ASP A 99 9.64 12.88 26.18
N LEU A 100 8.84 11.80 26.09
CA LEU A 100 8.64 11.05 24.85
C LEU A 100 7.80 11.84 23.84
N LYS A 101 8.31 11.95 22.61
CA LYS A 101 7.59 12.53 21.48
C LYS A 101 6.96 11.44 20.66
N VAL A 102 5.68 11.60 20.34
CA VAL A 102 4.94 10.66 19.48
C VAL A 102 4.42 11.42 18.26
N ILE A 103 4.72 10.89 17.09
CA ILE A 103 4.26 11.41 15.80
C ILE A 103 3.42 10.32 15.13
N ILE A 104 2.17 10.62 14.84
CA ILE A 104 1.29 9.74 14.09
C ILE A 104 1.15 10.27 12.68
N THR A 105 1.55 9.49 11.68
CA THR A 105 1.32 9.86 10.29
C THR A 105 0.16 9.07 9.71
N SER A 106 -0.64 9.72 8.93
CA SER A 106 -1.83 9.14 8.29
C SER A 106 -2.06 9.81 6.94
N ALA A 107 -2.60 9.06 5.99
CA ALA A 107 -3.27 9.69 4.85
C ALA A 107 -4.47 10.48 5.37
N THR A 108 -5.08 11.32 4.54
CA THR A 108 -6.10 12.34 4.86
C THR A 108 -7.36 11.86 5.60
N ILE A 109 -7.36 10.62 6.09
CA ILE A 109 -8.52 9.95 6.68
C ILE A 109 -8.38 9.97 8.20
N ASP A 110 -9.45 10.33 8.90
CA ASP A 110 -9.57 10.22 10.37
C ASP A 110 -8.56 11.03 11.21
N LEU A 111 -7.95 12.09 10.66
CA LEU A 111 -6.99 12.94 11.39
C LEU A 111 -7.58 13.46 12.71
N GLU A 112 -8.83 13.90 12.69
CA GLU A 112 -9.51 14.39 13.89
C GLU A 112 -9.69 13.30 14.95
N ARG A 113 -9.93 12.05 14.57
CA ARG A 113 -10.06 10.93 15.51
C ARG A 113 -8.73 10.64 16.19
N PHE A 114 -7.62 10.64 15.44
CA PHE A 114 -6.29 10.49 16.04
C PHE A 114 -5.96 11.68 16.95
N SER A 115 -6.26 12.91 16.54
CA SER A 115 -6.07 14.11 17.37
C SER A 115 -6.82 13.99 18.69
N LYS A 116 -8.13 13.68 18.66
CA LYS A 116 -8.95 13.49 19.86
C LYS A 116 -8.47 12.34 20.74
N HIS A 117 -7.99 11.24 20.14
CA HIS A 117 -7.42 10.13 20.89
C HIS A 117 -6.23 10.56 21.74
N PHE A 118 -5.42 11.50 21.25
CA PHE A 118 -4.25 12.04 21.92
C PHE A 118 -4.50 13.46 22.52
N ASP A 119 -5.67 13.67 23.15
CA ASP A 119 -6.03 14.88 23.89
C ASP A 119 -5.94 16.15 23.05
N ASP A 120 -6.55 16.12 21.88
CA ASP A 120 -6.54 17.19 20.87
C ASP A 120 -5.14 17.58 20.41
N ALA A 121 -4.29 16.57 20.19
CA ALA A 121 -2.95 16.74 19.63
C ALA A 121 -2.99 17.58 18.33
N PRO A 122 -2.04 18.49 18.12
CA PRO A 122 -2.04 19.34 16.94
C PRO A 122 -1.92 18.52 15.65
N ILE A 123 -2.68 18.93 14.63
CA ILE A 123 -2.63 18.36 13.29
C ILE A 123 -1.75 19.23 12.43
N VAL A 124 -0.74 18.63 11.81
CA VAL A 124 0.11 19.28 10.80
C VAL A 124 -0.23 18.66 9.46
N GLU A 125 -0.86 19.44 8.60
CA GLU A 125 -1.19 19.02 7.25
C GLU A 125 -0.07 19.42 6.29
N VAL A 126 0.46 18.42 5.58
CA VAL A 126 1.50 18.61 4.56
C VAL A 126 0.91 18.25 3.21
N SER A 127 0.67 19.26 2.38
CA SER A 127 0.26 19.05 0.99
C SER A 127 1.51 18.97 0.09
N GLY A 128 1.75 17.80 -0.49
CA GLY A 128 2.70 17.68 -1.59
C GLY A 128 2.12 18.23 -2.90
N ARG A 129 2.96 18.82 -3.76
CA ARG A 129 2.54 19.13 -5.13
C ARG A 129 2.33 17.80 -5.87
N THR A 130 1.09 17.49 -6.18
CA THR A 130 0.73 16.37 -7.05
C THR A 130 0.22 16.91 -8.37
N PHE A 131 0.46 16.17 -9.44
CA PHE A 131 -0.11 16.47 -10.74
C PHE A 131 -1.53 15.92 -10.82
N PRO A 132 -2.40 16.47 -11.69
CA PRO A 132 -3.74 15.96 -11.91
C PRO A 132 -3.74 14.49 -12.33
N VAL A 133 -4.71 13.72 -11.83
CA VAL A 133 -4.94 12.34 -12.23
C VAL A 133 -6.37 12.22 -12.72
N GLU A 134 -6.54 11.89 -13.99
CA GLU A 134 -7.82 11.54 -14.55
C GLU A 134 -8.26 10.15 -14.06
N THR A 135 -9.56 9.93 -13.98
CA THR A 135 -10.14 8.62 -13.69
C THR A 135 -10.95 8.16 -14.86
N TRP A 136 -10.60 6.99 -15.41
CA TRP A 136 -11.40 6.32 -16.44
C TRP A 136 -12.05 5.08 -15.82
N TYR A 137 -13.31 4.87 -16.14
CA TYR A 137 -14.05 3.68 -15.72
C TYR A 137 -14.21 2.72 -16.89
N ARG A 138 -13.79 1.46 -16.70
CA ARG A 138 -13.83 0.39 -17.71
C ARG A 138 -14.37 -0.88 -17.04
N PRO A 139 -15.69 -0.95 -16.80
CA PRO A 139 -16.29 -2.10 -16.14
C PRO A 139 -16.09 -3.38 -16.97
N LEU A 140 -15.91 -4.50 -16.29
CA LEU A 140 -15.72 -5.82 -16.92
C LEU A 140 -16.99 -6.33 -17.62
N ILE A 141 -18.15 -5.85 -17.19
CA ILE A 141 -19.46 -6.19 -17.76
C ILE A 141 -19.80 -5.13 -18.79
N LEU A 142 -19.87 -5.49 -20.06
CA LEU A 142 -19.98 -4.56 -21.18
C LEU A 142 -21.43 -4.21 -21.55
N GLU A 143 -22.46 -4.62 -20.99
CA GLU A 143 -23.85 -4.15 -21.10
C GLU A 143 -24.85 -5.27 -20.73
N GLN A 144 -25.96 -4.87 -20.13
CA GLN A 144 -27.20 -5.66 -20.14
C GLN A 144 -27.93 -5.33 -21.43
N ASP A 145 -28.48 -6.34 -22.10
CA ASP A 145 -29.40 -6.10 -23.19
C ASP A 145 -30.68 -5.38 -22.70
N GLU A 146 -31.51 -4.88 -23.61
CA GLU A 146 -32.76 -4.18 -23.27
C GLU A 146 -33.74 -5.06 -22.43
N GLU A 147 -33.47 -6.37 -22.32
CA GLU A 147 -34.25 -7.34 -21.54
C GLU A 147 -33.63 -7.65 -20.18
N GLY A 148 -32.46 -7.05 -19.85
CA GLY A 148 -31.76 -7.24 -18.58
C GLY A 148 -30.95 -8.53 -18.49
N ASN A 149 -30.75 -9.25 -19.59
CA ASN A 149 -29.87 -10.41 -19.65
C ASN A 149 -28.41 -9.97 -19.80
N ARG A 150 -27.51 -10.64 -19.09
CA ARG A 150 -26.06 -10.43 -19.27
C ARG A 150 -25.68 -10.88 -20.68
N VAL A 151 -25.11 -9.97 -21.46
CA VAL A 151 -24.47 -10.33 -22.74
C VAL A 151 -23.23 -11.15 -22.40
N GLU A 152 -23.04 -12.28 -23.06
CA GLU A 152 -22.07 -13.36 -22.74
C GLU A 152 -20.57 -12.98 -22.85
N ASP A 153 -20.20 -11.71 -23.00
CA ASP A 153 -18.81 -11.27 -23.14
C ASP A 153 -18.29 -10.55 -21.88
N ASP A 154 -18.44 -11.18 -20.70
CA ASP A 154 -17.75 -10.75 -19.51
C ASP A 154 -16.23 -10.92 -19.70
N LEU A 155 -15.51 -9.80 -19.85
CA LEU A 155 -14.04 -9.83 -19.88
C LEU A 155 -13.51 -10.35 -18.56
N THR A 156 -12.57 -11.28 -18.62
CA THR A 156 -11.78 -11.59 -17.42
C THR A 156 -10.89 -10.40 -17.04
N VAL A 157 -10.49 -10.31 -15.77
CA VAL A 157 -9.59 -9.24 -15.32
C VAL A 157 -8.32 -9.17 -16.16
N ASP A 158 -7.76 -10.33 -16.52
CA ASP A 158 -6.54 -10.41 -17.34
C ASP A 158 -6.75 -9.87 -18.76
N GLN A 159 -7.88 -10.20 -19.38
CA GLN A 159 -8.26 -9.68 -20.71
C GLN A 159 -8.50 -8.16 -20.64
N ALA A 160 -9.14 -7.66 -19.57
CA ALA A 160 -9.36 -6.25 -19.37
C ALA A 160 -8.05 -5.47 -19.15
N ILE A 161 -7.07 -6.05 -18.45
CA ILE A 161 -5.74 -5.46 -18.31
C ILE A 161 -5.06 -5.34 -19.68
N LEU A 162 -5.10 -6.37 -20.51
CA LEU A 162 -4.51 -6.33 -21.85
C LEU A 162 -5.19 -5.27 -22.72
N ALA A 163 -6.52 -5.25 -22.75
CA ALA A 163 -7.29 -4.25 -23.50
C ALA A 163 -6.99 -2.81 -23.03
N THR A 164 -6.83 -2.62 -21.73
CA THR A 164 -6.48 -1.32 -21.15
C THR A 164 -5.06 -0.90 -21.52
N LEU A 165 -4.10 -1.82 -21.56
CA LEU A 165 -2.73 -1.53 -22.05
C LEU A 165 -2.73 -1.11 -23.52
N ASP A 166 -3.56 -1.74 -24.35
CA ASP A 166 -3.74 -1.34 -25.76
C ASP A 166 -4.38 0.04 -25.88
N GLU A 167 -5.39 0.35 -25.04
CA GLU A 167 -6.01 1.66 -24.97
C GLU A 167 -5.00 2.75 -24.54
N ILE A 168 -4.19 2.48 -23.51
CA ILE A 168 -3.11 3.39 -23.10
C ILE A 168 -2.13 3.62 -24.24
N ALA A 169 -1.72 2.58 -24.95
CA ALA A 169 -0.79 2.71 -26.08
C ALA A 169 -1.40 3.50 -27.23
N ALA A 170 -2.72 3.36 -27.48
CA ALA A 170 -3.43 4.16 -28.47
C ALA A 170 -3.51 5.63 -28.06
N TYR A 171 -3.84 5.90 -26.80
CA TYR A 171 -3.89 7.24 -26.22
C TYR A 171 -2.53 7.95 -26.34
N GLU A 172 -1.43 7.27 -25.96
CA GLU A 172 -0.08 7.85 -26.05
C GLU A 172 0.30 8.19 -27.48
N ARG A 173 -0.08 7.35 -28.45
CA ARG A 173 0.16 7.64 -29.88
C ARG A 173 -0.62 8.88 -30.33
N SER A 174 -1.89 9.02 -29.92
CA SER A 174 -2.71 10.18 -30.29
C SER A 174 -2.18 11.47 -29.70
N GLU A 175 -1.68 11.42 -28.46
CA GLU A 175 -1.11 12.56 -27.75
C GLU A 175 0.40 12.77 -28.01
N ARG A 176 1.01 11.95 -28.86
CA ARG A 176 2.45 11.98 -29.18
C ARG A 176 3.34 11.88 -27.95
N ARG A 177 2.93 11.06 -26.98
CA ARG A 177 3.65 10.80 -25.73
C ARG A 177 4.54 9.58 -25.85
N SER A 178 5.65 9.58 -25.11
CA SER A 178 6.45 8.38 -24.90
C SER A 178 5.70 7.36 -24.06
N PRO A 179 5.98 6.05 -24.21
CA PRO A 179 5.41 5.02 -23.36
C PRO A 179 5.67 5.28 -21.88
N GLY A 180 4.62 5.25 -21.05
CA GLY A 180 4.70 5.43 -19.61
C GLY A 180 4.54 4.11 -18.86
N ASP A 181 5.10 4.05 -17.65
CA ASP A 181 4.99 2.88 -16.78
C ASP A 181 3.59 2.74 -16.19
N VAL A 182 3.19 1.49 -15.98
CA VAL A 182 1.86 1.11 -15.53
C VAL A 182 1.96 0.30 -14.24
N LEU A 183 1.18 0.68 -13.22
CA LEU A 183 1.00 -0.09 -12.00
C LEU A 183 -0.40 -0.71 -12.00
N VAL A 184 -0.46 -2.03 -11.92
CA VAL A 184 -1.70 -2.81 -11.92
C VAL A 184 -1.94 -3.38 -10.53
N PHE A 185 -3.08 -3.09 -9.93
CA PHE A 185 -3.48 -3.64 -8.64
C PHE A 185 -4.33 -4.90 -8.81
N LEU A 186 -3.86 -6.00 -8.23
CA LEU A 186 -4.49 -7.31 -8.22
C LEU A 186 -4.64 -7.85 -6.80
N PRO A 187 -5.64 -8.72 -6.53
CA PRO A 187 -5.95 -9.11 -5.16
C PRO A 187 -4.93 -10.08 -4.52
N GLY A 188 -4.13 -10.79 -5.31
CA GLY A 188 -3.21 -11.78 -4.74
C GLY A 188 -2.13 -12.27 -5.70
N GLU A 189 -1.23 -13.10 -5.16
CA GLU A 189 -0.08 -13.66 -5.90
C GLU A 189 -0.50 -14.53 -7.08
N ARG A 190 -1.60 -15.31 -6.92
CA ARG A 190 -2.11 -16.15 -7.97
C ARG A 190 -2.56 -15.32 -9.16
N GLU A 191 -3.38 -14.33 -8.90
CA GLU A 191 -3.91 -13.41 -9.91
C GLU A 191 -2.78 -12.63 -10.60
N ILE A 192 -1.72 -12.27 -9.86
CA ILE A 192 -0.51 -11.66 -10.44
C ILE A 192 0.20 -12.63 -11.40
N ARG A 193 0.36 -13.90 -11.03
CA ARG A 193 1.01 -14.89 -11.90
C ARG A 193 0.20 -15.15 -13.16
N ASP A 194 -1.11 -15.33 -13.00
CA ASP A 194 -2.01 -15.59 -14.13
C ASP A 194 -1.97 -14.41 -15.13
N ALA A 195 -2.08 -13.17 -14.63
CA ALA A 195 -1.96 -11.96 -15.44
C ALA A 195 -0.56 -11.81 -16.10
N ALA A 196 0.51 -12.08 -15.36
CA ALA A 196 1.88 -12.02 -15.89
C ALA A 196 2.08 -13.01 -17.03
N ASP A 197 1.59 -14.24 -16.89
CA ASP A 197 1.71 -15.28 -17.92
C ASP A 197 0.91 -14.92 -19.18
N MET A 198 -0.29 -14.36 -19.01
CA MET A 198 -1.10 -13.88 -20.11
C MET A 198 -0.42 -12.73 -20.86
N LEU A 199 0.10 -11.72 -20.14
CA LEU A 199 0.79 -10.58 -20.74
C LEU A 199 2.09 -10.98 -21.46
N ARG A 200 2.85 -11.95 -20.91
CA ARG A 200 4.04 -12.48 -21.56
C ARG A 200 3.70 -13.21 -22.87
N LYS A 201 2.61 -13.99 -22.87
CA LYS A 201 2.11 -14.66 -24.09
C LYS A 201 1.65 -13.67 -25.16
N ALA A 202 1.14 -12.50 -24.76
CA ALA A 202 0.77 -11.43 -25.69
C ALA A 202 1.97 -10.77 -26.37
N GLN A 203 3.21 -11.05 -25.94
CA GLN A 203 4.45 -10.54 -26.53
C GLN A 203 4.46 -9.02 -26.76
N LEU A 204 4.09 -8.25 -25.74
CA LEU A 204 4.07 -6.80 -25.80
C LEU A 204 5.46 -6.24 -26.10
N LYS A 205 5.57 -5.47 -27.19
CA LYS A 205 6.85 -4.91 -27.63
C LYS A 205 7.42 -3.91 -26.61
N HIS A 206 8.71 -4.01 -26.34
CA HIS A 206 9.44 -3.10 -25.44
C HIS A 206 8.77 -2.92 -24.08
N THR A 207 8.17 -3.99 -23.55
CA THR A 207 7.45 -3.98 -22.29
C THR A 207 8.01 -5.02 -21.32
N GLU A 208 8.43 -4.58 -20.15
CA GLU A 208 8.87 -5.44 -19.05
C GLU A 208 7.69 -5.68 -18.10
N ILE A 209 7.47 -6.94 -17.70
CA ILE A 209 6.43 -7.32 -16.75
C ILE A 209 7.09 -7.71 -15.43
N LEU A 210 6.83 -6.97 -14.34
CA LEU A 210 7.36 -7.22 -13.01
C LEU A 210 6.25 -7.50 -12.00
N PRO A 211 6.28 -8.65 -11.30
CA PRO A 211 5.44 -8.88 -10.13
C PRO A 211 5.95 -8.12 -8.91
N LEU A 212 5.04 -7.69 -8.03
CA LEU A 212 5.36 -7.04 -6.77
C LEU A 212 4.40 -7.47 -5.65
N TYR A 213 4.87 -8.37 -4.78
CA TYR A 213 4.13 -8.82 -3.60
C TYR A 213 5.08 -9.18 -2.45
N ALA A 214 4.55 -9.30 -1.24
CA ALA A 214 5.35 -9.34 -0.01
C ALA A 214 6.29 -10.56 0.11
N ARG A 215 6.00 -11.68 -0.58
CA ARG A 215 6.81 -12.91 -0.51
C ARG A 215 7.98 -12.97 -1.49
N LEU A 216 8.08 -12.00 -2.39
CA LEU A 216 9.24 -11.92 -3.28
C LEU A 216 10.53 -11.74 -2.47
N SER A 217 11.63 -12.25 -3.00
CA SER A 217 12.96 -12.00 -2.43
C SER A 217 13.29 -10.50 -2.45
N PRO A 218 14.17 -10.02 -1.56
CA PRO A 218 14.62 -8.62 -1.58
C PRO A 218 15.18 -8.18 -2.95
N ALA A 219 15.91 -9.04 -3.63
CA ALA A 219 16.47 -8.77 -4.96
C ALA A 219 15.36 -8.56 -6.01
N GLU A 220 14.33 -9.38 -6.00
CA GLU A 220 13.17 -9.23 -6.89
C GLU A 220 12.39 -7.96 -6.60
N GLN A 221 12.20 -7.62 -5.32
CA GLN A 221 11.54 -6.39 -4.91
C GLN A 221 12.32 -5.14 -5.33
N GLN A 222 13.65 -5.19 -5.32
CA GLN A 222 14.52 -4.09 -5.73
C GLN A 222 14.47 -3.81 -7.24
N ARG A 223 14.02 -4.75 -8.06
CA ARG A 223 13.94 -4.55 -9.51
C ARG A 223 13.05 -3.38 -9.92
N ILE A 224 12.03 -3.04 -9.15
CA ILE A 224 11.14 -1.89 -9.45
C ILE A 224 11.87 -0.54 -9.40
N PHE A 225 13.00 -0.45 -8.70
CA PHE A 225 13.80 0.78 -8.58
C PHE A 225 14.90 0.90 -9.64
N GLN A 226 15.18 -0.17 -10.38
CA GLN A 226 16.20 -0.16 -11.43
C GLN A 226 15.70 0.58 -12.67
N SER A 227 16.59 1.30 -13.33
CA SER A 227 16.29 1.91 -14.63
C SER A 227 16.02 0.83 -15.68
N HIS A 228 15.17 1.12 -16.64
CA HIS A 228 14.75 0.20 -17.68
C HIS A 228 14.47 0.92 -19.00
N PRO A 229 14.69 0.27 -20.13
CA PRO A 229 14.27 0.79 -21.42
C PRO A 229 12.79 0.44 -21.66
N GLY A 230 12.08 1.33 -22.35
CA GLY A 230 10.67 1.08 -22.73
C GLY A 230 9.68 1.19 -21.57
N ARG A 231 8.59 0.47 -21.70
CA ARG A 231 7.52 0.43 -20.69
C ARG A 231 7.78 -0.64 -19.64
N ARG A 232 7.46 -0.33 -18.40
CA ARG A 232 7.35 -1.33 -17.32
C ARG A 232 5.90 -1.45 -16.85
N VAL A 233 5.41 -2.67 -16.74
CA VAL A 233 4.12 -2.99 -16.14
C VAL A 233 4.40 -3.73 -14.84
N VAL A 234 4.08 -3.10 -13.71
CA VAL A 234 4.22 -3.68 -12.37
C VAL A 234 2.87 -4.23 -11.94
N LEU A 235 2.81 -5.54 -11.71
CA LEU A 235 1.62 -6.23 -11.21
C LEU A 235 1.76 -6.39 -9.70
N ALA A 236 0.97 -5.66 -8.92
CA ALA A 236 1.14 -5.54 -7.48
C ALA A 236 -0.12 -5.90 -6.69
N THR A 237 0.08 -6.39 -5.48
CA THR A 237 -0.96 -6.41 -4.45
C THR A 237 -1.06 -5.03 -3.77
N ASN A 238 -1.90 -4.93 -2.76
CA ASN A 238 -2.01 -3.71 -1.93
C ASN A 238 -0.68 -3.28 -1.24
N VAL A 239 0.41 -4.04 -1.38
CA VAL A 239 1.75 -3.62 -0.93
C VAL A 239 2.19 -2.32 -1.61
N ALA A 240 1.79 -2.08 -2.85
CA ALA A 240 2.07 -0.84 -3.59
C ALA A 240 1.04 0.26 -3.34
N GLU A 241 -0.01 -0.01 -2.57
CA GLU A 241 -1.04 0.98 -2.23
C GLU A 241 -0.53 1.98 -1.19
N THR A 242 0.19 1.51 -0.18
CA THR A 242 0.69 2.34 0.93
C THR A 242 2.18 2.14 1.20
N SER A 243 2.64 0.89 1.24
CA SER A 243 3.94 0.51 1.81
C SER A 243 5.14 0.73 0.88
N LEU A 244 4.94 0.71 -0.42
CA LEU A 244 5.99 0.92 -1.41
C LEU A 244 5.57 1.97 -2.43
N THR A 245 6.46 2.90 -2.69
CA THR A 245 6.32 3.82 -3.80
C THR A 245 7.06 3.27 -5.01
N VAL A 246 6.32 2.84 -6.02
CA VAL A 246 6.90 2.46 -7.32
C VAL A 246 7.20 3.75 -8.09
N PRO A 247 8.47 4.00 -8.46
CA PRO A 247 8.84 5.25 -9.12
C PRO A 247 8.35 5.31 -10.56
N GLY A 248 8.09 6.51 -11.07
CA GLY A 248 7.85 6.77 -12.50
C GLY A 248 6.51 6.28 -13.05
N ILE A 249 5.56 5.93 -12.21
CA ILE A 249 4.23 5.46 -12.63
C ILE A 249 3.40 6.60 -13.21
N ARG A 250 2.97 6.43 -14.45
CA ARG A 250 2.07 7.35 -15.15
C ARG A 250 0.63 6.83 -15.16
N TYR A 251 0.44 5.52 -15.21
CA TYR A 251 -0.87 4.89 -15.31
C TYR A 251 -1.08 3.91 -14.17
N VAL A 252 -2.29 3.91 -13.61
CA VAL A 252 -2.75 2.91 -12.65
C VAL A 252 -3.91 2.15 -13.24
N ILE A 253 -3.86 0.82 -13.20
CA ILE A 253 -5.01 -0.04 -13.51
C ILE A 253 -5.45 -0.68 -12.20
N ASP A 254 -6.70 -0.41 -11.80
CA ASP A 254 -7.25 -0.86 -10.52
C ASP A 254 -8.37 -1.89 -10.75
N SER A 255 -8.10 -3.14 -10.36
CA SER A 255 -9.12 -4.21 -10.39
C SER A 255 -10.25 -4.01 -9.39
N GLY A 256 -10.09 -3.10 -8.44
CA GLY A 256 -11.10 -2.80 -7.42
C GLY A 256 -11.24 -3.85 -6.33
N THR A 257 -10.32 -4.81 -6.25
CA THR A 257 -10.38 -5.92 -5.31
C THR A 257 -9.09 -6.09 -4.51
N ALA A 258 -9.19 -6.69 -3.33
CA ALA A 258 -8.07 -7.11 -2.49
C ALA A 258 -8.43 -8.32 -1.65
N ARG A 259 -7.42 -9.03 -1.13
CA ARG A 259 -7.61 -10.04 -0.08
C ARG A 259 -7.67 -9.33 1.27
N ILE A 260 -8.83 -9.43 1.92
CA ILE A 260 -9.08 -8.81 3.21
C ILE A 260 -9.24 -9.89 4.26
N SER A 261 -8.46 -9.79 5.35
CA SER A 261 -8.52 -10.75 6.45
C SER A 261 -9.84 -10.60 7.20
N ARG A 262 -10.58 -11.72 7.36
CA ARG A 262 -11.84 -11.79 8.09
C ARG A 262 -11.90 -13.06 8.91
N TYR A 263 -12.40 -12.94 10.14
CA TYR A 263 -12.68 -14.08 10.99
C TYR A 263 -14.08 -14.63 10.72
N SER A 264 -14.16 -15.92 10.44
CA SER A 264 -15.43 -16.62 10.30
C SER A 264 -15.85 -17.23 11.64
N TYR A 265 -16.82 -16.65 12.30
CA TYR A 265 -17.38 -17.17 13.57
C TYR A 265 -17.99 -18.57 13.42
N ARG A 266 -18.57 -18.85 12.26
CA ARG A 266 -19.15 -20.17 11.96
C ARG A 266 -18.10 -21.26 11.81
N ALA A 267 -17.03 -20.98 11.08
CA ALA A 267 -15.95 -21.94 10.82
C ALA A 267 -14.81 -21.84 11.83
N LYS A 268 -14.82 -20.84 12.74
CA LYS A 268 -13.76 -20.54 13.73
C LYS A 268 -12.37 -20.44 13.13
N VAL A 269 -12.26 -19.88 11.92
CA VAL A 269 -11.00 -19.71 11.20
C VAL A 269 -10.87 -18.32 10.61
N GLN A 270 -9.64 -17.83 10.53
CA GLN A 270 -9.29 -16.63 9.79
C GLN A 270 -9.25 -16.96 8.29
N ARG A 271 -9.90 -16.15 7.47
CA ARG A 271 -9.95 -16.29 6.01
C ARG A 271 -9.45 -15.03 5.33
N LEU A 272 -9.04 -15.17 4.08
CA LEU A 272 -8.57 -14.08 3.22
C LEU A 272 -9.40 -14.08 1.91
N PRO A 273 -10.71 -13.79 1.98
CA PRO A 273 -11.53 -13.69 0.78
C PRO A 273 -11.06 -12.53 -0.09
N ILE A 274 -11.34 -12.62 -1.40
CA ILE A 274 -11.21 -11.50 -2.33
C ILE A 274 -12.49 -10.69 -2.21
N GLU A 275 -12.35 -9.42 -1.86
CA GLU A 275 -13.46 -8.49 -1.66
C GLU A 275 -13.22 -7.18 -2.40
N ALA A 276 -14.30 -6.44 -2.67
CA ALA A 276 -14.21 -5.08 -3.17
C ALA A 276 -13.50 -4.18 -2.14
N ILE A 277 -12.60 -3.32 -2.62
CA ILE A 277 -11.92 -2.33 -1.77
C ILE A 277 -12.84 -1.15 -1.48
N SER A 278 -12.53 -0.40 -0.40
CA SER A 278 -13.22 0.86 -0.07
C SER A 278 -12.89 1.99 -1.05
N GLN A 279 -13.68 3.06 -1.01
CA GLN A 279 -13.40 4.28 -1.79
C GLN A 279 -12.03 4.88 -1.42
N ALA A 280 -11.69 4.89 -0.13
CA ALA A 280 -10.41 5.38 0.36
C ALA A 280 -9.23 4.59 -0.22
N SER A 281 -9.31 3.26 -0.21
CA SER A 281 -8.30 2.39 -0.82
C SER A 281 -8.18 2.65 -2.33
N ALA A 282 -9.31 2.75 -3.05
CA ALA A 282 -9.31 3.09 -4.48
C ALA A 282 -8.65 4.44 -4.76
N ASN A 283 -8.88 5.45 -3.92
CA ASN A 283 -8.24 6.76 -4.04
C ASN A 283 -6.75 6.72 -3.71
N GLN A 284 -6.32 5.91 -2.77
CA GLN A 284 -4.90 5.68 -2.50
C GLN A 284 -4.19 5.02 -3.69
N ARG A 285 -4.83 4.03 -4.33
CA ARG A 285 -4.32 3.43 -5.57
C ARG A 285 -4.21 4.46 -6.69
N LYS A 286 -5.24 5.27 -6.90
CA LYS A 286 -5.21 6.40 -7.84
C LYS A 286 -4.02 7.33 -7.58
N GLY A 287 -3.72 7.64 -6.33
CA GLY A 287 -2.61 8.51 -5.91
C GLY A 287 -1.21 7.92 -6.16
N ARG A 288 -1.08 6.70 -6.69
CA ARG A 288 0.22 6.12 -7.06
C ARG A 288 0.76 6.65 -8.38
N CYS A 289 -0.06 7.21 -9.24
CA CYS A 289 0.37 8.08 -10.34
C CYS A 289 0.16 9.56 -9.99
N GLY A 290 0.49 10.48 -10.88
CA GLY A 290 0.39 11.92 -10.62
C GLY A 290 1.46 12.47 -9.66
N ARG A 291 2.55 11.76 -9.43
CA ARG A 291 3.64 12.18 -8.53
C ARG A 291 4.72 12.99 -9.24
N VAL A 292 5.03 12.63 -10.46
CA VAL A 292 6.08 13.29 -11.27
C VAL A 292 5.53 14.00 -12.51
N GLU A 293 4.36 13.58 -12.96
CA GLU A 293 3.65 14.12 -14.12
C GLU A 293 2.15 13.80 -14.04
N PRO A 294 1.28 14.44 -14.84
CA PRO A 294 -0.13 14.07 -14.91
C PRO A 294 -0.33 12.59 -15.24
N GLY A 295 -1.24 11.95 -14.54
CA GLY A 295 -1.49 10.52 -14.64
C GLY A 295 -2.93 10.18 -14.99
N ILE A 296 -3.16 8.88 -15.26
CA ILE A 296 -4.50 8.34 -15.50
C ILE A 296 -4.66 7.08 -14.64
N CYS A 297 -5.77 7.02 -13.91
CA CYS A 297 -6.20 5.83 -13.18
C CYS A 297 -7.38 5.20 -13.90
N ILE A 298 -7.19 3.98 -14.37
CA ILE A 298 -8.22 3.19 -15.05
C ILE A 298 -8.79 2.19 -14.04
N ARG A 299 -10.06 2.34 -13.71
CA ARG A 299 -10.80 1.46 -12.80
C ARG A 299 -11.58 0.44 -13.60
N LEU A 300 -11.31 -0.85 -13.37
CA LEU A 300 -11.98 -1.96 -14.06
C LEU A 300 -13.37 -2.27 -13.46
N TYR A 301 -14.06 -1.24 -13.02
CA TYR A 301 -15.42 -1.25 -12.47
C TYR A 301 -16.11 0.08 -12.78
N SER A 302 -17.42 0.15 -12.59
CA SER A 302 -18.20 1.34 -12.92
C SER A 302 -18.07 2.45 -11.87
N GLU A 303 -18.38 3.68 -12.25
CA GLU A 303 -18.48 4.80 -11.31
C GLU A 303 -19.59 4.60 -10.29
N GLU A 304 -20.69 3.98 -10.70
CA GLU A 304 -21.78 3.62 -9.81
C GLU A 304 -21.33 2.61 -8.74
N ASP A 305 -20.58 1.56 -9.13
CA ASP A 305 -19.97 0.63 -8.18
C ASP A 305 -19.05 1.38 -7.21
N PHE A 306 -18.16 2.25 -7.70
CA PHE A 306 -17.29 3.04 -6.83
C PHE A 306 -18.07 3.86 -5.81
N ASN A 307 -19.11 4.55 -6.23
CA ASN A 307 -19.94 5.40 -5.37
C ASN A 307 -20.75 4.58 -4.35
N GLY A 308 -21.08 3.34 -4.67
CA GLY A 308 -21.78 2.41 -3.76
C GLY A 308 -20.88 1.72 -2.73
N ARG A 309 -19.56 1.85 -2.85
CA ARG A 309 -18.61 1.21 -1.93
C ARG A 309 -18.54 1.93 -0.59
N PRO A 310 -18.20 1.22 0.52
CA PRO A 310 -17.91 1.86 1.79
C PRO A 310 -16.81 2.92 1.65
N ALA A 311 -16.95 4.03 2.37
CA ALA A 311 -15.95 5.09 2.36
C ALA A 311 -14.58 4.58 2.83
N PHE A 312 -14.56 3.73 3.88
CA PHE A 312 -13.35 3.19 4.49
C PHE A 312 -13.47 1.69 4.75
N THR A 313 -12.32 1.01 4.83
CA THR A 313 -12.25 -0.37 5.29
C THR A 313 -12.36 -0.39 6.81
N ASP A 314 -13.15 -1.31 7.38
CA ASP A 314 -13.24 -1.50 8.82
C ASP A 314 -11.86 -1.79 9.42
N PRO A 315 -11.55 -1.24 10.61
CA PRO A 315 -10.34 -1.60 11.33
C PRO A 315 -10.23 -3.11 11.55
N GLU A 316 -9.01 -3.63 11.53
CA GLU A 316 -8.76 -5.07 11.67
C GLU A 316 -9.32 -5.63 13.00
N ILE A 317 -9.30 -4.84 14.07
CA ILE A 317 -9.84 -5.20 15.37
C ILE A 317 -11.32 -5.58 15.31
N LEU A 318 -12.09 -5.05 14.39
CA LEU A 318 -13.49 -5.39 14.16
C LEU A 318 -13.70 -6.62 13.27
N ARG A 319 -12.64 -7.12 12.63
CA ARG A 319 -12.66 -8.20 11.64
C ARG A 319 -11.93 -9.46 12.08
N THR A 320 -11.33 -9.47 13.26
CA THR A 320 -10.48 -10.55 13.75
C THR A 320 -10.99 -11.13 15.07
N ASN A 321 -10.52 -12.34 15.41
CA ASN A 321 -10.77 -12.92 16.70
C ASN A 321 -9.70 -12.45 17.71
N LEU A 322 -10.11 -11.74 18.73
CA LEU A 322 -9.22 -11.21 19.77
C LEU A 322 -8.86 -12.22 20.86
N ALA A 323 -9.50 -13.41 20.88
CA ALA A 323 -9.22 -14.42 21.91
C ALA A 323 -7.80 -15.03 21.81
N ALA A 324 -7.10 -14.80 20.70
CA ALA A 324 -5.74 -15.30 20.47
C ALA A 324 -4.67 -14.21 20.57
N VAL A 325 -5.02 -13.02 21.03
CA VAL A 325 -4.14 -11.83 21.08
C VAL A 325 -3.74 -11.50 22.53
#